data_4a3cd0f00d95084a7c2bd96722f3fb34
#
_entry.id   4a3cd0f00d95084a7c2bd96722f3fb34
#
_cell.length_a   1.000
_cell.length_b   1.000
_cell.length_c   1.000
_cell.angle_alpha   90.00
_cell.angle_beta   90.00
_cell.angle_gamma   90.00
#
_symmetry.space_group_name_H-M   'P 1'
#
loop_
_entity.id
_entity.type
_entity.pdbx_description
1 polymer ?
#
loop_
_entity_poly.entity_id
_entity_poly.type
_entity_poly.pdbx_seq_one_letter_code
_entity_poly.pdbx_strand_id
1 'polypeptide(L)'
;ELVHKAHRAVLLAKTPAGYANLCRLLSARHEESTFDFIAAVARYRAGLIILSDDLSALRTWRKDSPKDVYVELTPGSDIQEAITFSRRNGLSPVATTRAACLHPTDFEAHRLLRAIADNTTLSRLRPERCCAPSHWLMPPTVIERYLPHVSEALTNSRRIADDCFTDWSFKETIFPLFRQLSAEAAFESLRTKTYEGAQRRYGTLSETVRHRIETELAVIREKRYADYFLVVDEIVREAPRTCGRGSAAASIVSYCLGITHVDPIRHNLLFERFLNPGRHDPPDIDIDFPWDERPQILEWVFVRYGAKQAAMVANQNTLAPRAAMREIAKVYGLPAAEIGKALDLLHRRADFVNVTEGSTLQTWASEVCRALQLRPPWPDILFRAGQLQGHFRHLSLHPGGVVLVPDEIRRYVPVETSASGWPVIQWEKDQAEDAGLVKIDLLGNRSLAVIRDALVAVHHNTGRLIDYELWDPISDPVTQELIRRGDTMGCFYVESPATRLLLKKLWTTMPQARRAHADVFEYLVVVSSIIRPAANVYADDFVRRSHGHPYRSWHPLLDEVLAETHGIMVYQEDVMKVAGGLGRILRTRRRSAA
;
A
#
# COMPACT_ATOMS: atom_id res chain seq x y z
N GLU A 1 -3.96 -4.53 -23.54
CA GLU A 1 -4.23 -5.74 -24.35
C GLU A 1 -5.16 -6.67 -23.58
N LEU A 2 -6.24 -7.11 -24.22
CA LEU A 2 -7.18 -8.09 -23.66
C LEU A 2 -7.13 -9.36 -24.51
N VAL A 3 -6.90 -10.49 -23.86
CA VAL A 3 -6.84 -11.81 -24.51
C VAL A 3 -7.78 -12.78 -23.80
N HIS A 4 -8.59 -13.49 -24.56
CA HIS A 4 -9.45 -14.55 -24.05
C HIS A 4 -9.62 -15.67 -25.08
N LYS A 5 -9.15 -16.88 -24.75
CA LYS A 5 -9.12 -18.03 -25.70
C LYS A 5 -8.34 -17.65 -26.99
N ALA A 6 -9.00 -17.69 -28.15
CA ALA A 6 -8.41 -17.31 -29.44
C ALA A 6 -8.59 -15.82 -29.79
N HIS A 7 -9.33 -15.07 -28.99
CA HIS A 7 -9.65 -13.67 -29.26
C HIS A 7 -8.65 -12.73 -28.60
N ARG A 8 -8.33 -11.64 -29.30
CA ARG A 8 -7.40 -10.61 -28.84
C ARG A 8 -7.81 -9.22 -29.35
N ALA A 9 -7.69 -8.21 -28.49
CA ALA A 9 -7.79 -6.81 -28.88
C ALA A 9 -6.88 -5.92 -28.02
N VAL A 10 -6.38 -4.85 -28.60
CA VAL A 10 -5.81 -3.72 -27.86
C VAL A 10 -6.89 -2.67 -27.72
N LEU A 11 -7.12 -2.23 -26.51
CA LEU A 11 -8.15 -1.27 -26.14
C LEU A 11 -7.48 -0.03 -25.55
N LEU A 12 -7.69 1.12 -26.16
CA LEU A 12 -7.09 2.39 -25.75
C LEU A 12 -8.21 3.33 -25.28
N ALA A 13 -8.07 3.84 -24.07
CA ALA A 13 -9.04 4.79 -23.54
C ALA A 13 -8.82 6.17 -24.18
N LYS A 14 -9.86 6.69 -24.82
CA LYS A 14 -9.90 7.99 -25.49
C LYS A 14 -10.49 9.09 -24.60
N THR A 15 -11.31 8.68 -23.63
CA THR A 15 -12.01 9.58 -22.71
C THR A 15 -12.03 9.00 -21.29
N PRO A 16 -12.29 9.80 -20.24
CA PRO A 16 -12.50 9.28 -18.88
C PRO A 16 -13.60 8.21 -18.79
N ALA A 17 -14.66 8.34 -19.57
CA ALA A 17 -15.72 7.33 -19.67
C ALA A 17 -15.19 6.02 -20.32
N GLY A 18 -14.31 6.15 -21.31
CA GLY A 18 -13.62 5.00 -21.92
C GLY A 18 -12.72 4.28 -20.91
N TYR A 19 -11.99 5.03 -20.07
CA TYR A 19 -11.21 4.44 -18.98
C TYR A 19 -12.08 3.64 -18.01
N ALA A 20 -13.21 4.22 -17.56
CA ALA A 20 -14.15 3.52 -16.70
C ALA A 20 -14.70 2.24 -17.36
N ASN A 21 -14.99 2.28 -18.65
CA ASN A 21 -15.43 1.11 -19.40
C ASN A 21 -14.32 0.06 -19.55
N LEU A 22 -13.07 0.48 -19.72
CA LEU A 22 -11.92 -0.43 -19.71
C LEU A 22 -11.78 -1.16 -18.37
N CYS A 23 -11.90 -0.45 -17.25
CA CYS A 23 -11.88 -1.04 -15.91
C CYS A 23 -13.03 -2.06 -15.71
N ARG A 24 -14.25 -1.71 -16.15
CA ARG A 24 -15.40 -2.64 -16.10
C ARG A 24 -15.18 -3.88 -16.95
N LEU A 25 -14.65 -3.71 -18.15
CA LEU A 25 -14.36 -4.82 -19.06
C LEU A 25 -13.30 -5.77 -18.51
N LEU A 26 -12.23 -5.22 -17.91
CA LEU A 26 -11.19 -6.01 -17.24
C LEU A 26 -11.76 -6.74 -16.02
N SER A 27 -12.61 -6.09 -15.24
CA SER A 27 -13.29 -6.73 -14.10
C SER A 27 -14.21 -7.86 -14.56
N ALA A 28 -15.02 -7.64 -15.57
CA ALA A 28 -15.89 -8.67 -16.15
C ALA A 28 -15.07 -9.89 -16.62
N ARG A 29 -13.90 -9.65 -17.24
CA ARG A 29 -12.99 -10.73 -17.67
C ARG A 29 -12.49 -11.60 -16.50
N HIS A 30 -12.33 -11.03 -15.31
CA HIS A 30 -11.85 -11.74 -14.11
C HIS A 30 -12.97 -12.36 -13.28
N GLU A 31 -14.14 -11.73 -13.25
CA GLU A 31 -15.23 -12.12 -12.36
C GLU A 31 -16.30 -13.00 -13.01
N GLU A 32 -16.53 -12.86 -14.32
CA GLU A 32 -17.57 -13.63 -15.02
C GLU A 32 -17.05 -15.02 -15.42
N SER A 33 -17.67 -16.07 -14.91
CA SER A 33 -17.32 -17.46 -15.23
C SER A 33 -17.56 -17.81 -16.70
N THR A 34 -18.51 -17.13 -17.35
CA THR A 34 -18.91 -17.30 -18.75
C THR A 34 -18.63 -16.04 -19.56
N PHE A 35 -17.41 -15.51 -19.47
CA PHE A 35 -17.03 -14.29 -20.17
C PHE A 35 -17.06 -14.47 -21.68
N ASP A 36 -17.92 -13.71 -22.35
CA ASP A 36 -17.97 -13.59 -23.81
C ASP A 36 -17.18 -12.36 -24.26
N PHE A 37 -15.99 -12.59 -24.82
CA PHE A 37 -15.07 -11.55 -25.24
C PHE A 37 -15.70 -10.56 -26.24
N ILE A 38 -16.36 -11.08 -27.28
CA ILE A 38 -16.90 -10.24 -28.38
C ILE A 38 -18.07 -9.40 -27.88
N ALA A 39 -18.98 -9.99 -27.12
CA ALA A 39 -20.12 -9.29 -26.54
C ALA A 39 -19.69 -8.28 -25.46
N ALA A 40 -18.74 -8.64 -24.62
CA ALA A 40 -18.24 -7.75 -23.56
C ALA A 40 -17.53 -6.51 -24.15
N VAL A 41 -16.67 -6.67 -25.15
CA VAL A 41 -16.04 -5.54 -25.84
C VAL A 41 -17.11 -4.66 -26.51
N ALA A 42 -18.09 -5.24 -27.17
CA ALA A 42 -19.22 -4.48 -27.77
C ALA A 42 -19.99 -3.68 -26.71
N ARG A 43 -20.27 -4.27 -25.55
CA ARG A 43 -20.98 -3.65 -24.43
C ARG A 43 -20.25 -2.45 -23.85
N TYR A 44 -18.92 -2.53 -23.67
CA TYR A 44 -18.10 -1.53 -22.98
C TYR A 44 -17.28 -0.63 -23.90
N ARG A 45 -17.49 -0.68 -25.21
CA ARG A 45 -16.66 0.02 -26.21
C ARG A 45 -16.73 1.55 -26.20
N ALA A 46 -17.75 2.15 -25.58
CA ALA A 46 -17.94 3.59 -25.60
C ALA A 46 -16.72 4.34 -25.01
N GLY A 47 -16.11 5.25 -25.77
CA GLY A 47 -14.90 5.99 -25.40
C GLY A 47 -13.60 5.18 -25.50
N LEU A 48 -13.64 3.98 -26.11
CA LEU A 48 -12.46 3.16 -26.40
C LEU A 48 -12.17 3.13 -27.90
N ILE A 49 -10.89 3.10 -28.24
CA ILE A 49 -10.38 2.71 -29.55
C ILE A 49 -10.03 1.22 -29.48
N ILE A 50 -10.46 0.46 -30.48
CA ILE A 50 -10.30 -0.99 -30.57
C ILE A 50 -9.37 -1.32 -31.72
N LEU A 51 -8.22 -1.97 -31.44
CA LEU A 51 -7.31 -2.51 -32.45
C LEU A 51 -7.35 -4.04 -32.34
N SER A 52 -7.54 -4.74 -33.47
CA SER A 52 -7.53 -6.20 -33.45
C SER A 52 -7.13 -6.78 -34.81
N ASP A 53 -6.48 -7.93 -34.77
CA ASP A 53 -6.20 -8.81 -35.91
C ASP A 53 -7.25 -9.94 -36.04
N ASP A 54 -8.21 -10.04 -35.10
CA ASP A 54 -9.30 -11.00 -35.15
C ASP A 54 -10.41 -10.53 -36.08
N LEU A 55 -10.36 -11.01 -37.30
CA LEU A 55 -11.33 -10.64 -38.37
C LEU A 55 -12.78 -11.04 -38.02
N SER A 56 -12.98 -12.05 -37.19
CA SER A 56 -14.32 -12.50 -36.78
C SER A 56 -14.95 -11.52 -35.78
N ALA A 57 -14.18 -11.08 -34.79
CA ALA A 57 -14.58 -10.07 -33.84
C ALA A 57 -14.83 -8.71 -34.50
N LEU A 58 -13.93 -8.29 -35.39
CA LEU A 58 -14.04 -7.05 -36.17
C LEU A 58 -15.33 -6.99 -36.99
N ARG A 59 -15.77 -8.12 -37.60
CA ARG A 59 -17.04 -8.20 -38.31
C ARG A 59 -18.25 -7.89 -37.41
N THR A 60 -18.21 -8.32 -36.18
CA THR A 60 -19.28 -8.08 -35.22
C THR A 60 -19.27 -6.63 -34.74
N TRP A 61 -18.14 -6.14 -34.28
CA TRP A 61 -18.03 -4.76 -33.74
C TRP A 61 -18.29 -3.68 -34.78
N ARG A 62 -17.94 -3.92 -36.04
CA ARG A 62 -18.25 -3.02 -37.15
C ARG A 62 -19.75 -2.84 -37.39
N LYS A 63 -20.59 -3.89 -37.18
CA LYS A 63 -22.03 -3.80 -37.38
C LYS A 63 -22.68 -2.76 -36.48
N ASP A 64 -22.18 -2.62 -35.25
CA ASP A 64 -22.69 -1.64 -34.30
C ASP A 64 -22.21 -0.23 -34.65
N SER A 65 -20.92 -0.08 -34.98
CA SER A 65 -20.30 1.14 -35.49
C SER A 65 -18.88 0.86 -35.98
N PRO A 66 -18.48 1.31 -37.19
CA PRO A 66 -17.11 1.20 -37.65
C PRO A 66 -16.16 2.24 -36.99
N LYS A 67 -16.73 3.23 -36.32
CA LYS A 67 -15.95 4.29 -35.65
C LYS A 67 -15.13 3.73 -34.50
N ASP A 68 -13.88 4.18 -34.43
CA ASP A 68 -12.92 3.79 -33.38
C ASP A 68 -12.59 2.26 -33.37
N VAL A 69 -12.80 1.56 -34.51
CA VAL A 69 -12.43 0.15 -34.73
C VAL A 69 -11.43 0.06 -35.88
N TYR A 70 -10.28 -0.54 -35.63
CA TYR A 70 -9.17 -0.63 -36.57
C TYR A 70 -8.71 -2.06 -36.78
N VAL A 71 -8.31 -2.38 -38.03
CA VAL A 71 -7.65 -3.64 -38.36
C VAL A 71 -6.15 -3.51 -38.01
N GLU A 72 -5.69 -4.27 -37.06
CA GLU A 72 -4.30 -4.25 -36.61
C GLU A 72 -3.40 -4.99 -37.59
N LEU A 73 -2.34 -4.32 -38.04
CA LEU A 73 -1.28 -4.88 -38.89
C LEU A 73 0.01 -4.99 -38.07
N THR A 74 0.55 -6.19 -37.94
CA THR A 74 1.77 -6.46 -37.18
C THR A 74 2.83 -7.15 -38.05
N PRO A 75 4.13 -6.98 -37.77
CA PRO A 75 5.17 -7.74 -38.44
C PRO A 75 4.94 -9.26 -38.28
N GLY A 76 4.83 -9.96 -39.40
CA GLY A 76 4.58 -11.42 -39.42
C GLY A 76 3.13 -11.86 -39.51
N SER A 77 2.15 -10.92 -39.52
CA SER A 77 0.75 -11.22 -39.85
C SER A 77 0.54 -11.36 -41.37
N ASP A 78 -0.62 -11.97 -41.77
CA ASP A 78 -1.04 -11.94 -43.17
C ASP A 78 -1.57 -10.55 -43.51
N ILE A 79 -0.64 -9.66 -43.92
CA ILE A 79 -0.92 -8.26 -44.24
C ILE A 79 -1.91 -8.14 -45.40
N GLN A 80 -1.84 -9.05 -46.41
CA GLN A 80 -2.71 -8.99 -47.60
C GLN A 80 -4.15 -9.33 -47.25
N GLU A 81 -4.37 -10.36 -46.43
CA GLU A 81 -5.70 -10.71 -45.95
C GLU A 81 -6.28 -9.56 -45.11
N ALA A 82 -5.52 -9.04 -44.17
CA ALA A 82 -5.94 -7.95 -43.28
C ALA A 82 -6.28 -6.66 -44.06
N ILE A 83 -5.50 -6.26 -45.06
CA ILE A 83 -5.78 -5.10 -45.92
C ILE A 83 -7.00 -5.33 -46.78
N THR A 84 -7.12 -6.53 -47.34
CA THR A 84 -8.30 -6.89 -48.16
C THR A 84 -9.58 -6.84 -47.31
N PHE A 85 -9.52 -7.37 -46.11
CA PHE A 85 -10.61 -7.30 -45.14
C PHE A 85 -10.94 -5.85 -44.77
N SER A 86 -9.92 -5.02 -44.43
CA SER A 86 -10.05 -3.60 -44.12
C SER A 86 -10.86 -2.88 -45.20
N ARG A 87 -10.42 -2.97 -46.45
CA ARG A 87 -11.07 -2.32 -47.61
C ARG A 87 -12.52 -2.80 -47.83
N ARG A 88 -12.75 -4.13 -47.79
CA ARG A 88 -14.08 -4.71 -47.98
C ARG A 88 -15.08 -4.33 -46.89
N ASN A 89 -14.58 -4.04 -45.70
CA ASN A 89 -15.42 -3.78 -44.53
C ASN A 89 -15.47 -2.30 -44.13
N GLY A 90 -14.77 -1.39 -44.85
CA GLY A 90 -14.74 0.03 -44.54
C GLY A 90 -14.11 0.34 -43.15
N LEU A 91 -13.17 -0.50 -42.72
CA LEU A 91 -12.39 -0.26 -41.49
C LEU A 91 -11.00 0.27 -41.86
N SER A 92 -10.48 1.17 -41.06
CA SER A 92 -9.11 1.68 -41.28
C SER A 92 -8.04 0.73 -40.71
N PRO A 93 -6.92 0.51 -41.44
CA PRO A 93 -5.81 -0.27 -40.92
C PRO A 93 -4.98 0.56 -39.95
N VAL A 94 -4.31 -0.10 -38.98
CA VAL A 94 -3.35 0.52 -38.05
C VAL A 94 -2.12 -0.37 -37.91
N ALA A 95 -0.94 0.24 -37.95
CA ALA A 95 0.33 -0.46 -37.74
C ALA A 95 0.70 -0.48 -36.25
N THR A 96 1.01 -1.66 -35.73
CA THR A 96 1.58 -1.83 -34.39
C THR A 96 2.75 -2.81 -34.42
N THR A 97 3.59 -2.79 -33.38
CA THR A 97 4.68 -3.75 -33.22
C THR A 97 4.27 -4.96 -32.37
N ARG A 98 3.08 -4.94 -31.77
CA ARG A 98 2.65 -5.93 -30.76
C ARG A 98 3.73 -6.18 -29.70
N ALA A 99 4.42 -5.12 -29.29
CA ALA A 99 5.61 -5.20 -28.49
C ALA A 99 5.36 -5.88 -27.13
N ALA A 100 6.03 -7.02 -26.94
CA ALA A 100 6.12 -7.72 -25.65
C ALA A 100 7.49 -7.52 -24.99
N CYS A 101 8.46 -6.99 -25.75
CA CYS A 101 9.84 -6.72 -25.35
C CYS A 101 10.24 -5.29 -25.78
N LEU A 102 11.18 -4.67 -25.05
CA LEU A 102 11.76 -3.40 -25.48
C LEU A 102 12.77 -3.60 -26.61
N HIS A 103 13.61 -4.63 -26.48
CA HIS A 103 14.66 -4.97 -27.41
C HIS A 103 14.57 -6.44 -27.84
N PRO A 104 15.13 -6.83 -29.00
CA PRO A 104 15.18 -8.22 -29.44
C PRO A 104 15.87 -9.16 -28.45
N THR A 105 16.84 -8.64 -27.70
CA THR A 105 17.59 -9.40 -26.66
C THR A 105 16.74 -9.79 -25.46
N ASP A 106 15.61 -9.14 -25.22
CA ASP A 106 14.73 -9.38 -24.08
C ASP A 106 13.85 -10.64 -24.28
N PHE A 107 13.87 -11.21 -25.50
CA PHE A 107 13.08 -12.39 -25.82
C PHE A 107 13.44 -13.60 -24.92
N GLU A 108 14.71 -13.74 -24.55
CA GLU A 108 15.11 -14.81 -23.61
C GLU A 108 14.53 -14.60 -22.20
N ALA A 109 14.50 -13.33 -21.72
CA ALA A 109 13.84 -13.02 -20.45
C ALA A 109 12.33 -13.31 -20.51
N HIS A 110 11.67 -13.00 -21.64
CA HIS A 110 10.28 -13.35 -21.88
C HIS A 110 10.06 -14.87 -21.81
N ARG A 111 10.91 -15.68 -22.43
CA ARG A 111 10.83 -17.17 -22.36
C ARG A 111 10.94 -17.67 -20.93
N LEU A 112 11.87 -17.12 -20.13
CA LEU A 112 12.02 -17.48 -18.71
C LEU A 112 10.76 -17.13 -17.91
N LEU A 113 10.21 -15.92 -18.08
CA LEU A 113 8.97 -15.50 -17.42
C LEU A 113 7.79 -16.39 -17.82
N ARG A 114 7.69 -16.78 -19.09
CA ARG A 114 6.65 -17.70 -19.55
C ARG A 114 6.80 -19.10 -18.93
N ALA A 115 8.04 -19.63 -18.86
CA ALA A 115 8.31 -20.90 -18.23
C ALA A 115 7.98 -20.89 -16.72
N ILE A 116 8.29 -19.79 -16.02
CA ILE A 116 7.91 -19.58 -14.62
C ILE A 116 6.38 -19.56 -14.48
N ALA A 117 5.69 -18.79 -15.33
CA ALA A 117 4.22 -18.66 -15.29
C ALA A 117 3.50 -19.99 -15.56
N ASP A 118 4.01 -20.79 -16.49
CA ASP A 118 3.45 -22.10 -16.85
C ASP A 118 3.98 -23.24 -15.92
N ASN A 119 4.80 -22.91 -14.92
CA ASN A 119 5.46 -23.85 -13.99
C ASN A 119 6.12 -25.02 -14.72
N THR A 120 6.89 -24.71 -15.76
CA THR A 120 7.54 -25.70 -16.63
C THR A 120 9.02 -25.41 -16.81
N THR A 121 9.76 -26.33 -17.45
CA THR A 121 11.17 -26.08 -17.80
C THR A 121 11.30 -25.44 -19.18
N LEU A 122 12.41 -24.75 -19.44
CA LEU A 122 12.71 -24.16 -20.75
C LEU A 122 12.65 -25.18 -21.89
N SER A 123 13.11 -26.41 -21.64
CA SER A 123 13.09 -27.49 -22.62
C SER A 123 11.69 -28.01 -22.98
N ARG A 124 10.72 -27.78 -22.09
CA ARG A 124 9.31 -28.19 -22.28
C ARG A 124 8.38 -27.02 -22.61
N LEU A 125 8.91 -25.79 -22.62
CA LEU A 125 8.13 -24.62 -22.94
C LEU A 125 7.68 -24.65 -24.41
N ARG A 126 6.39 -24.63 -24.64
CA ARG A 126 5.81 -24.65 -26.00
C ARG A 126 6.01 -23.29 -26.67
N PRO A 127 6.44 -23.24 -27.95
CA PRO A 127 6.64 -21.97 -28.68
C PRO A 127 5.40 -21.08 -28.71
N GLU A 128 4.20 -21.67 -28.77
CA GLU A 128 2.92 -20.95 -28.84
C GLU A 128 2.60 -20.20 -27.54
N ARG A 129 3.31 -20.51 -26.46
CA ARG A 129 3.20 -19.78 -25.17
C ARG A 129 4.06 -18.52 -25.14
N CYS A 130 4.95 -18.34 -26.09
CA CYS A 130 5.82 -17.17 -26.21
C CYS A 130 5.29 -16.18 -27.25
N CYS A 131 5.66 -14.92 -27.13
CA CYS A 131 5.47 -13.97 -28.20
C CYS A 131 6.40 -14.33 -29.40
N ALA A 132 6.12 -13.79 -30.58
CA ALA A 132 7.06 -13.94 -31.67
C ALA A 132 8.35 -13.11 -31.39
N PRO A 133 9.53 -13.56 -31.87
CA PRO A 133 10.77 -12.80 -31.71
C PRO A 133 10.74 -11.38 -32.34
N SER A 134 9.81 -11.16 -33.27
CA SER A 134 9.57 -9.85 -33.88
C SER A 134 8.73 -8.89 -33.03
N HIS A 135 8.18 -9.34 -31.88
CA HIS A 135 7.31 -8.53 -31.03
C HIS A 135 8.11 -7.67 -30.04
N TRP A 136 8.91 -6.78 -30.54
CA TRP A 136 9.66 -5.80 -29.74
C TRP A 136 9.31 -4.37 -30.17
N LEU A 137 9.64 -3.37 -29.35
CA LEU A 137 9.34 -1.97 -29.61
C LEU A 137 10.24 -1.43 -30.72
N MET A 138 9.77 -1.58 -31.97
CA MET A 138 10.51 -1.19 -33.15
C MET A 138 10.45 0.32 -33.38
N PRO A 139 11.57 0.97 -33.78
CA PRO A 139 11.51 2.33 -34.27
C PRO A 139 10.75 2.43 -35.62
N PRO A 140 10.15 3.59 -35.93
CA PRO A 140 9.32 3.77 -37.13
C PRO A 140 10.00 3.30 -38.43
N THR A 141 11.29 3.60 -38.63
CA THR A 141 12.06 3.19 -39.78
C THR A 141 12.21 1.67 -39.97
N VAL A 142 12.07 0.91 -38.89
CA VAL A 142 12.05 -0.56 -38.93
C VAL A 142 10.67 -1.06 -39.29
N ILE A 143 9.62 -0.50 -38.67
CA ILE A 143 8.23 -0.88 -38.98
C ILE A 143 7.91 -0.65 -40.48
N GLU A 144 8.35 0.47 -41.04
CA GLU A 144 8.19 0.80 -42.46
C GLU A 144 8.74 -0.28 -43.39
N ARG A 145 9.83 -0.96 -43.02
CA ARG A 145 10.39 -2.08 -43.80
C ARG A 145 9.53 -3.35 -43.74
N TYR A 146 8.81 -3.57 -42.60
CA TYR A 146 7.90 -4.70 -42.44
C TYR A 146 6.55 -4.45 -43.11
N LEU A 147 6.12 -3.19 -43.21
CA LEU A 147 4.84 -2.76 -43.76
C LEU A 147 5.01 -1.83 -44.97
N PRO A 148 5.75 -2.26 -46.04
CA PRO A 148 5.89 -1.46 -47.22
C PRO A 148 4.53 -1.25 -47.90
N HIS A 149 4.27 -0.08 -48.40
CA HIS A 149 3.03 0.29 -49.11
C HIS A 149 1.76 0.44 -48.24
N VAL A 150 1.89 0.55 -46.92
CA VAL A 150 0.76 0.75 -46.00
C VAL A 150 0.94 2.04 -45.18
N SER A 151 1.27 3.13 -45.83
CA SER A 151 1.51 4.45 -45.21
C SER A 151 0.29 4.93 -44.38
N GLU A 152 -0.94 4.59 -44.83
CA GLU A 152 -2.17 4.88 -44.11
C GLU A 152 -2.18 4.27 -42.70
N ALA A 153 -1.70 3.03 -42.52
CA ALA A 153 -1.67 2.36 -41.23
C ALA A 153 -0.72 3.05 -40.23
N LEU A 154 0.41 3.55 -40.70
CA LEU A 154 1.35 4.33 -39.88
C LEU A 154 0.76 5.69 -39.51
N THR A 155 0.11 6.37 -40.46
CA THR A 155 -0.59 7.64 -40.19
C THR A 155 -1.71 7.45 -39.16
N ASN A 156 -2.46 6.35 -39.24
CA ASN A 156 -3.50 6.04 -38.26
C ASN A 156 -2.94 5.77 -36.87
N SER A 157 -1.75 5.13 -36.75
CA SER A 157 -1.10 4.96 -35.44
C SER A 157 -0.81 6.31 -34.77
N ARG A 158 -0.33 7.29 -35.54
CA ARG A 158 -0.07 8.65 -35.03
C ARG A 158 -1.37 9.34 -34.63
N ARG A 159 -2.41 9.29 -35.48
CA ARG A 159 -3.71 9.89 -35.20
C ARG A 159 -4.34 9.30 -33.92
N ILE A 160 -4.25 7.98 -33.73
CA ILE A 160 -4.76 7.32 -32.52
C ILE A 160 -4.02 7.82 -31.27
N ALA A 161 -2.68 7.97 -31.35
CA ALA A 161 -1.91 8.51 -30.23
C ALA A 161 -2.35 9.93 -29.87
N ASP A 162 -2.57 10.80 -30.88
CA ASP A 162 -3.05 12.16 -30.67
C ASP A 162 -4.50 12.18 -30.11
N ASP A 163 -5.37 11.29 -30.54
CA ASP A 163 -6.76 11.15 -30.07
C ASP A 163 -6.86 10.62 -28.64
N CYS A 164 -5.86 9.87 -28.15
CA CYS A 164 -5.81 9.30 -26.81
C CYS A 164 -5.11 10.19 -25.78
N PHE A 165 -4.84 11.46 -26.13
CA PHE A 165 -4.27 12.41 -25.18
C PHE A 165 -5.32 12.80 -24.13
N THR A 166 -5.10 12.38 -22.89
CA THR A 166 -5.96 12.68 -21.75
C THR A 166 -5.09 13.08 -20.56
N ASP A 167 -5.55 14.08 -19.79
CA ASP A 167 -4.95 14.42 -18.51
C ASP A 167 -5.50 13.44 -17.43
N TRP A 168 -4.77 12.36 -17.18
CA TRP A 168 -5.06 11.37 -16.14
C TRP A 168 -4.58 11.87 -14.76
N SER A 169 -4.93 13.09 -14.41
CA SER A 169 -4.38 13.71 -13.20
C SER A 169 -4.85 13.08 -11.89
N PHE A 170 -5.93 12.29 -11.88
CA PHE A 170 -6.53 11.69 -10.68
C PHE A 170 -6.53 12.64 -9.46
N LYS A 171 -6.78 13.93 -9.70
CA LYS A 171 -6.64 15.00 -8.68
C LYS A 171 -7.72 14.98 -7.61
N GLU A 172 -8.82 14.30 -7.85
CA GLU A 172 -9.95 14.25 -6.93
C GLU A 172 -9.82 13.07 -5.98
N THR A 173 -9.85 13.36 -4.69
CA THR A 173 -9.93 12.30 -3.68
C THR A 173 -11.35 11.72 -3.65
N ILE A 174 -11.45 10.40 -3.73
CA ILE A 174 -12.70 9.66 -3.83
C ILE A 174 -13.03 9.10 -2.44
N PHE A 175 -13.98 9.72 -1.76
CA PHE A 175 -14.44 9.28 -0.45
C PHE A 175 -15.71 8.44 -0.54
N PRO A 176 -15.89 7.46 0.37
CA PRO A 176 -17.18 6.83 0.54
C PRO A 176 -18.22 7.86 1.00
N LEU A 177 -19.47 7.68 0.58
CA LEU A 177 -20.59 8.48 1.10
C LEU A 177 -21.25 7.74 2.28
N PHE A 178 -21.38 8.42 3.40
CA PHE A 178 -22.09 7.89 4.55
C PHE A 178 -23.61 8.01 4.36
N ARG A 179 -24.27 6.86 4.13
CA ARG A 179 -25.74 6.78 3.96
C ARG A 179 -26.31 7.76 2.94
N GLN A 180 -25.51 8.16 1.95
CA GLN A 180 -25.89 9.14 0.91
C GLN A 180 -26.39 10.49 1.49
N LEU A 181 -25.86 10.91 2.63
CA LEU A 181 -26.15 12.21 3.21
C LEU A 181 -25.55 13.33 2.34
N SER A 182 -26.12 14.52 2.43
CA SER A 182 -25.44 15.72 1.93
C SER A 182 -24.22 16.03 2.80
N ALA A 183 -23.22 16.72 2.25
CA ALA A 183 -22.00 17.07 2.98
C ALA A 183 -22.29 17.83 4.30
N GLU A 184 -23.31 18.69 4.31
CA GLU A 184 -23.73 19.42 5.50
C GLU A 184 -24.38 18.49 6.54
N ALA A 185 -25.26 17.59 6.10
CA ALA A 185 -25.91 16.62 7.00
C ALA A 185 -24.89 15.63 7.58
N ALA A 186 -23.91 15.20 6.79
CA ALA A 186 -22.80 14.37 7.27
C ALA A 186 -21.96 15.12 8.32
N PHE A 187 -21.63 16.39 8.07
CA PHE A 187 -20.90 17.21 9.03
C PHE A 187 -21.64 17.40 10.35
N GLU A 188 -22.93 17.75 10.32
CA GLU A 188 -23.74 17.90 11.54
C GLU A 188 -23.89 16.56 12.30
N SER A 189 -24.00 15.45 11.59
CA SER A 189 -23.99 14.11 12.20
C SER A 189 -22.66 13.84 12.91
N LEU A 190 -21.54 14.13 12.25
CA LEU A 190 -20.21 13.97 12.83
C LEU A 190 -20.03 14.84 14.07
N ARG A 191 -20.42 16.11 13.99
CA ARG A 191 -20.34 17.05 15.11
C ARG A 191 -21.14 16.55 16.32
N THR A 192 -22.38 16.14 16.11
CA THR A 192 -23.25 15.59 17.15
C THR A 192 -22.60 14.38 17.83
N LYS A 193 -22.17 13.39 17.06
CA LYS A 193 -21.50 12.18 17.57
C LYS A 193 -20.21 12.49 18.33
N THR A 194 -19.43 13.48 17.84
CA THR A 194 -18.21 13.92 18.51
C THR A 194 -18.50 14.50 19.90
N TYR A 195 -19.51 15.35 20.03
CA TYR A 195 -19.89 15.92 21.32
C TYR A 195 -20.51 14.88 22.28
N GLU A 196 -21.31 13.95 21.77
CA GLU A 196 -21.82 12.82 22.57
C GLU A 196 -20.66 11.96 23.11
N GLY A 197 -19.69 11.66 22.26
CA GLY A 197 -18.48 10.92 22.64
C GLY A 197 -17.61 11.70 23.64
N ALA A 198 -17.46 13.01 23.43
CA ALA A 198 -16.72 13.88 24.34
C ALA A 198 -17.36 13.91 25.73
N GLN A 199 -18.69 14.01 25.79
CA GLN A 199 -19.44 13.96 27.07
C GLN A 199 -19.24 12.62 27.78
N ARG A 200 -19.23 11.50 27.04
CA ARG A 200 -19.00 10.17 27.62
C ARG A 200 -17.58 10.01 28.16
N ARG A 201 -16.55 10.53 27.47
CA ARG A 201 -15.14 10.33 27.84
C ARG A 201 -14.61 11.33 28.85
N TYR A 202 -15.01 12.60 28.76
CA TYR A 202 -14.52 13.67 29.64
C TYR A 202 -15.50 14.05 30.75
N GLY A 203 -16.77 13.62 30.66
CA GLY A 203 -17.82 14.09 31.57
C GLY A 203 -18.07 15.59 31.40
N THR A 204 -17.36 16.41 32.15
CA THR A 204 -17.42 17.87 31.99
C THR A 204 -16.42 18.36 30.95
N LEU A 205 -16.92 19.04 29.92
CA LEU A 205 -16.07 19.55 28.86
C LEU A 205 -15.40 20.88 29.25
N SER A 206 -14.08 20.85 29.45
CA SER A 206 -13.28 22.05 29.66
C SER A 206 -13.23 22.93 28.39
N GLU A 207 -12.85 24.19 28.55
CA GLU A 207 -12.66 25.10 27.41
C GLU A 207 -11.60 24.59 26.44
N THR A 208 -10.51 24.00 26.95
CA THR A 208 -9.46 23.37 26.13
C THR A 208 -10.00 22.26 25.24
N VAL A 209 -10.83 21.36 25.80
CA VAL A 209 -11.44 20.27 25.06
C VAL A 209 -12.39 20.80 23.98
N ARG A 210 -13.24 21.77 24.32
CA ARG A 210 -14.17 22.41 23.36
C ARG A 210 -13.41 23.08 22.23
N HIS A 211 -12.42 23.88 22.54
CA HIS A 211 -11.60 24.59 21.55
C HIS A 211 -10.92 23.61 20.59
N ARG A 212 -10.35 22.52 21.12
CA ARG A 212 -9.71 21.48 20.30
C ARG A 212 -10.71 20.78 19.38
N ILE A 213 -11.91 20.42 19.87
CA ILE A 213 -12.98 19.81 19.06
C ILE A 213 -13.36 20.74 17.91
N GLU A 214 -13.66 22.02 18.18
CA GLU A 214 -14.08 22.96 17.13
C GLU A 214 -12.97 23.21 16.12
N THR A 215 -11.71 23.28 16.55
CA THR A 215 -10.55 23.42 15.66
C THR A 215 -10.42 22.25 14.69
N GLU A 216 -10.54 21.01 15.19
CA GLU A 216 -10.45 19.82 14.35
C GLU A 216 -11.65 19.69 13.42
N LEU A 217 -12.86 19.93 13.92
CA LEU A 217 -14.09 19.90 13.11
C LEU A 217 -14.06 20.93 11.99
N ALA A 218 -13.47 22.12 12.23
CA ALA A 218 -13.33 23.15 11.19
C ALA A 218 -12.45 22.65 10.03
N VAL A 219 -11.31 22.01 10.32
CA VAL A 219 -10.43 21.43 9.29
C VAL A 219 -11.12 20.27 8.55
N ILE A 220 -11.81 19.39 9.28
CA ILE A 220 -12.55 18.26 8.70
C ILE A 220 -13.65 18.76 7.75
N ARG A 221 -14.36 19.84 8.13
CA ARG A 221 -15.39 20.48 7.29
C ARG A 221 -14.80 21.09 6.03
N GLU A 222 -13.72 21.88 6.17
CA GLU A 222 -13.02 22.49 5.04
C GLU A 222 -12.55 21.46 4.02
N LYS A 223 -12.01 20.33 4.51
CA LYS A 223 -11.53 19.21 3.68
C LYS A 223 -12.63 18.26 3.20
N ARG A 224 -13.87 18.41 3.66
CA ARG A 224 -15.03 17.53 3.37
C ARG A 224 -14.81 16.07 3.77
N TYR A 225 -14.18 15.82 4.92
CA TYR A 225 -13.85 14.47 5.39
C TYR A 225 -14.90 13.88 6.35
N ALA A 226 -16.05 14.55 6.55
CA ALA A 226 -17.08 14.11 7.50
C ALA A 226 -17.59 12.69 7.19
N ASP A 227 -17.89 12.38 5.93
CA ASP A 227 -18.33 11.05 5.52
C ASP A 227 -17.31 9.96 5.85
N TYR A 228 -16.02 10.24 5.65
CA TYR A 228 -14.94 9.32 5.95
C TYR A 228 -14.89 8.96 7.44
N PHE A 229 -14.93 9.95 8.33
CA PHE A 229 -14.97 9.71 9.78
C PHE A 229 -16.22 8.94 10.20
N LEU A 230 -17.37 9.23 9.62
CA LEU A 230 -18.63 8.54 9.92
C LEU A 230 -18.64 7.09 9.45
N VAL A 231 -18.04 6.79 8.31
CA VAL A 231 -17.83 5.43 7.81
C VAL A 231 -16.93 4.65 8.76
N VAL A 232 -15.84 5.25 9.20
CA VAL A 232 -14.93 4.63 10.17
C VAL A 232 -15.61 4.43 11.53
N ASP A 233 -16.38 5.40 12.02
CA ASP A 233 -17.20 5.26 13.25
C ASP A 233 -18.20 4.09 13.14
N GLU A 234 -18.85 3.92 11.98
CA GLU A 234 -19.78 2.81 11.75
C GLU A 234 -19.06 1.45 11.83
N ILE A 235 -17.86 1.33 11.23
CA ILE A 235 -17.06 0.10 11.29
C ILE A 235 -16.58 -0.21 12.71
N VAL A 236 -16.09 0.80 13.44
CA VAL A 236 -15.57 0.64 14.81
C VAL A 236 -16.66 0.18 15.78
N ARG A 237 -17.91 0.63 15.58
CA ARG A 237 -19.05 0.23 16.45
C ARG A 237 -19.41 -1.24 16.36
N GLU A 238 -19.05 -1.93 15.29
CA GLU A 238 -19.27 -3.39 15.14
C GLU A 238 -18.29 -4.20 16.00
N ALA A 239 -17.15 -3.62 16.39
CA ALA A 239 -16.19 -4.27 17.28
C ALA A 239 -15.59 -3.23 18.25
N PRO A 240 -16.21 -3.02 19.42
CA PRO A 240 -15.84 -1.93 20.35
C PRO A 240 -14.45 -2.08 20.98
N ARG A 241 -13.80 -3.24 20.84
CA ARG A 241 -12.42 -3.45 21.28
C ARG A 241 -11.44 -3.21 20.15
N THR A 242 -11.33 -1.97 19.78
CA THR A 242 -10.42 -1.52 18.72
C THR A 242 -9.23 -0.75 19.29
N CYS A 243 -8.21 -0.57 18.47
CA CYS A 243 -7.12 0.33 18.76
C CYS A 243 -6.74 1.10 17.50
N GLY A 244 -7.24 2.32 17.37
CA GLY A 244 -6.74 3.25 16.35
C GLY A 244 -5.31 3.62 16.66
N ARG A 245 -4.44 3.52 15.66
CA ARG A 245 -3.00 3.77 15.79
C ARG A 245 -2.51 4.82 14.79
N GLY A 246 -1.21 5.07 14.80
CA GLY A 246 -0.59 6.01 13.87
C GLY A 246 -1.00 7.45 14.15
N SER A 247 -1.21 8.22 13.10
CA SER A 247 -1.54 9.64 13.19
C SER A 247 -2.96 9.92 13.69
N ALA A 248 -3.90 8.99 13.48
CA ALA A 248 -5.29 9.14 13.92
C ALA A 248 -5.42 9.27 15.46
N ALA A 249 -4.44 8.74 16.23
CA ALA A 249 -4.40 8.90 17.68
C ALA A 249 -4.22 10.37 18.13
N ALA A 250 -3.77 11.27 17.27
CA ALA A 250 -3.62 12.68 17.58
C ALA A 250 -4.92 13.51 17.44
N SER A 251 -6.02 12.89 17.01
CA SER A 251 -7.31 13.55 16.81
C SER A 251 -8.27 13.34 17.98
N ILE A 252 -8.79 14.45 18.54
CA ILE A 252 -9.84 14.39 19.55
C ILE A 252 -11.17 13.89 18.96
N VAL A 253 -11.42 14.17 17.67
CA VAL A 253 -12.60 13.63 16.97
C VAL A 253 -12.51 12.10 16.91
N SER A 254 -11.36 11.55 16.51
CA SER A 254 -11.13 10.09 16.53
C SER A 254 -11.27 9.48 17.91
N TYR A 255 -10.79 10.16 18.95
CA TYR A 255 -10.93 9.74 20.35
C TYR A 255 -12.38 9.73 20.80
N CYS A 256 -13.14 10.78 20.53
CA CYS A 256 -14.56 10.87 20.89
C CYS A 256 -15.44 9.84 20.17
N LEU A 257 -15.11 9.50 18.91
CA LEU A 257 -15.81 8.46 18.16
C LEU A 257 -15.44 7.01 18.57
N GLY A 258 -14.43 6.83 19.44
CA GLY A 258 -13.96 5.50 19.82
C GLY A 258 -13.03 4.85 18.79
N ILE A 259 -12.60 5.58 17.77
CA ILE A 259 -11.62 5.11 16.77
C ILE A 259 -10.26 4.85 17.44
N THR A 260 -9.87 5.72 18.39
CA THR A 260 -8.68 5.54 19.24
C THR A 260 -9.04 5.65 20.71
N HIS A 261 -8.23 5.01 21.57
CA HIS A 261 -8.36 5.11 23.04
C HIS A 261 -7.25 5.96 23.67
N VAL A 262 -6.41 6.61 22.86
CA VAL A 262 -5.37 7.53 23.30
C VAL A 262 -5.96 8.94 23.37
N ASP A 263 -5.95 9.54 24.58
CA ASP A 263 -6.42 10.91 24.78
C ASP A 263 -5.38 11.92 24.27
N PRO A 264 -5.67 12.64 23.18
CA PRO A 264 -4.72 13.58 22.60
C PRO A 264 -4.49 14.83 23.45
N ILE A 265 -5.40 15.17 24.37
CA ILE A 265 -5.23 16.27 25.30
C ILE A 265 -4.27 15.86 26.44
N ARG A 266 -4.52 14.70 27.06
CA ARG A 266 -3.68 14.16 28.14
C ARG A 266 -2.21 14.01 27.70
N HIS A 267 -1.98 13.51 26.47
CA HIS A 267 -0.65 13.23 25.93
C HIS A 267 -0.10 14.34 25.03
N ASN A 268 -0.73 15.52 25.01
CA ASN A 268 -0.31 16.70 24.24
C ASN A 268 0.06 16.39 22.77
N LEU A 269 -0.78 15.59 22.10
CA LEU A 269 -0.58 15.17 20.72
C LEU A 269 -1.01 16.27 19.73
N LEU A 270 -0.22 16.45 18.67
CA LEU A 270 -0.43 17.49 17.67
C LEU A 270 -1.36 16.99 16.56
N PHE A 271 -2.53 17.61 16.41
CA PHE A 271 -3.49 17.31 15.34
C PHE A 271 -2.92 17.55 13.95
N GLU A 272 -2.05 18.53 13.80
CA GLU A 272 -1.40 18.88 12.55
C GLU A 272 -0.56 17.75 11.94
N ARG A 273 -0.17 16.77 12.75
CA ARG A 273 0.46 15.53 12.28
C ARG A 273 -0.52 14.64 11.52
N PHE A 274 -1.77 14.62 11.94
CA PHE A 274 -2.84 13.83 11.32
C PHE A 274 -3.48 14.59 10.17
N LEU A 275 -3.95 15.82 10.43
CA LEU A 275 -4.57 16.70 9.47
C LEU A 275 -4.11 18.13 9.65
N ASN A 276 -3.81 18.80 8.54
CA ASN A 276 -3.55 20.22 8.52
C ASN A 276 -4.08 20.84 7.21
N PRO A 277 -4.36 22.16 7.16
CA PRO A 277 -4.90 22.83 5.97
C PRO A 277 -4.02 22.66 4.72
N GLY A 278 -2.71 22.56 4.86
CA GLY A 278 -1.76 22.43 3.76
C GLY A 278 -1.59 21.00 3.23
N ARG A 279 -2.15 19.99 3.89
CA ARG A 279 -2.07 18.59 3.44
C ARG A 279 -3.14 18.33 2.38
N HIS A 280 -2.74 17.81 1.22
CA HIS A 280 -3.66 17.45 0.13
C HIS A 280 -4.16 16.01 0.24
N ASP A 281 -3.31 15.11 0.75
CA ASP A 281 -3.64 13.69 0.88
C ASP A 281 -4.65 13.46 2.02
N PRO A 282 -5.57 12.49 1.85
CA PRO A 282 -6.49 12.11 2.91
C PRO A 282 -5.74 11.58 4.15
N PRO A 283 -6.35 11.68 5.34
CA PRO A 283 -5.78 11.09 6.54
C PRO A 283 -5.82 9.57 6.45
N ASP A 284 -4.75 8.92 6.88
CA ASP A 284 -4.67 7.46 7.00
C ASP A 284 -5.16 7.05 8.39
N ILE A 285 -6.26 6.29 8.44
CA ILE A 285 -6.83 5.78 9.68
C ILE A 285 -6.60 4.27 9.73
N ASP A 286 -5.62 3.86 10.53
CA ASP A 286 -5.31 2.47 10.82
C ASP A 286 -6.09 2.00 12.05
N ILE A 287 -6.81 0.89 11.94
CA ILE A 287 -7.59 0.33 13.04
C ILE A 287 -7.20 -1.12 13.26
N ASP A 288 -6.71 -1.41 14.45
CA ASP A 288 -6.46 -2.77 14.89
C ASP A 288 -7.72 -3.36 15.55
N PHE A 289 -8.06 -4.59 15.18
CA PHE A 289 -9.12 -5.42 15.77
C PHE A 289 -8.50 -6.68 16.38
N PRO A 290 -9.17 -7.39 17.31
CA PRO A 290 -8.78 -8.75 17.64
C PRO A 290 -8.64 -9.58 16.37
N TRP A 291 -7.52 -10.28 16.22
CA TRP A 291 -7.15 -10.94 14.94
C TRP A 291 -8.19 -11.95 14.46
N ASP A 292 -8.88 -12.58 15.39
CA ASP A 292 -9.93 -13.59 15.16
C ASP A 292 -11.32 -12.99 14.92
N GLU A 293 -11.56 -11.72 15.29
CA GLU A 293 -12.78 -10.97 14.99
C GLU A 293 -12.68 -10.21 13.64
N ARG A 294 -11.48 -9.90 13.20
CA ARG A 294 -11.26 -9.15 11.94
C ARG A 294 -11.96 -9.74 10.70
N PRO A 295 -11.99 -11.08 10.48
CA PRO A 295 -12.71 -11.65 9.34
C PRO A 295 -14.20 -11.30 9.32
N GLN A 296 -14.86 -11.31 10.51
CA GLN A 296 -16.27 -10.93 10.64
C GLN A 296 -16.50 -9.45 10.36
N ILE A 297 -15.56 -8.58 10.79
CA ILE A 297 -15.61 -7.15 10.46
C ILE A 297 -15.50 -6.91 8.96
N LEU A 298 -14.59 -7.60 8.28
CA LEU A 298 -14.49 -7.54 6.81
C LEU A 298 -15.79 -8.02 6.14
N GLU A 299 -16.32 -9.14 6.58
CA GLU A 299 -17.60 -9.66 6.07
C GLU A 299 -18.73 -8.65 6.25
N TRP A 300 -18.82 -8.04 7.45
CA TRP A 300 -19.79 -6.98 7.73
C TRP A 300 -19.62 -5.79 6.76
N VAL A 301 -18.39 -5.31 6.53
CA VAL A 301 -18.10 -4.22 5.59
C VAL A 301 -18.59 -4.58 4.18
N PHE A 302 -18.31 -5.79 3.70
CA PHE A 302 -18.74 -6.22 2.37
C PHE A 302 -20.26 -6.45 2.28
N VAL A 303 -20.92 -6.86 3.35
CA VAL A 303 -22.39 -6.95 3.40
C VAL A 303 -23.00 -5.54 3.40
N ARG A 304 -22.42 -4.63 4.19
CA ARG A 304 -22.94 -3.27 4.41
C ARG A 304 -22.81 -2.38 3.19
N TYR A 305 -21.65 -2.39 2.53
CA TYR A 305 -21.36 -1.53 1.36
C TYR A 305 -21.52 -2.27 0.03
N GLY A 306 -21.48 -3.59 0.05
CA GLY A 306 -21.60 -4.44 -1.14
C GLY A 306 -20.34 -4.45 -2.02
N ALA A 307 -20.19 -5.53 -2.81
CA ALA A 307 -19.07 -5.71 -3.73
C ALA A 307 -19.03 -4.70 -4.90
N LYS A 308 -20.04 -3.83 -5.02
CA LYS A 308 -20.03 -2.72 -5.98
C LYS A 308 -19.21 -1.55 -5.49
N GLN A 309 -19.18 -1.29 -4.16
CA GLN A 309 -18.56 -0.11 -3.56
C GLN A 309 -17.34 -0.44 -2.71
N ALA A 310 -17.12 -1.71 -2.39
CA ALA A 310 -16.05 -2.17 -1.53
C ALA A 310 -15.14 -3.17 -2.23
N ALA A 311 -13.83 -3.02 -2.07
CA ALA A 311 -12.84 -4.03 -2.46
C ALA A 311 -11.59 -3.97 -1.58
N MET A 312 -10.88 -5.10 -1.47
CA MET A 312 -9.56 -5.15 -0.84
C MET A 312 -8.52 -4.48 -1.73
N VAL A 313 -7.49 -3.91 -1.13
CA VAL A 313 -6.30 -3.45 -1.84
C VAL A 313 -5.40 -4.65 -2.15
N ALA A 314 -4.72 -4.64 -3.29
CA ALA A 314 -3.72 -5.63 -3.63
C ALA A 314 -2.33 -5.26 -3.11
N ASN A 315 -1.45 -6.27 -3.05
CA ASN A 315 -0.01 -6.10 -2.98
C ASN A 315 0.60 -6.62 -4.28
N GLN A 316 1.48 -5.84 -4.88
CA GLN A 316 2.29 -6.28 -6.01
C GLN A 316 3.53 -7.03 -5.51
N ASN A 317 3.55 -8.34 -5.71
CA ASN A 317 4.72 -9.14 -5.41
C ASN A 317 5.68 -9.15 -6.59
N THR A 318 6.92 -8.79 -6.35
CA THR A 318 7.98 -8.82 -7.33
C THR A 318 8.95 -9.97 -7.06
N LEU A 319 9.77 -10.31 -8.04
CA LEU A 319 10.82 -11.31 -7.89
C LEU A 319 11.97 -10.72 -7.05
N ALA A 320 11.99 -11.01 -5.75
CA ALA A 320 13.13 -10.74 -4.89
C ALA A 320 14.34 -11.62 -5.29
N PRO A 321 15.60 -11.26 -4.98
CA PRO A 321 16.80 -11.98 -5.45
C PRO A 321 16.75 -13.49 -5.23
N ARG A 322 16.44 -13.92 -4.00
CA ARG A 322 16.36 -15.35 -3.66
C ARG A 322 15.21 -16.06 -4.39
N ALA A 323 14.08 -15.37 -4.60
CA ALA A 323 12.95 -15.90 -5.34
C ALA A 323 13.27 -16.02 -6.83
N ALA A 324 13.88 -14.99 -7.44
CA ALA A 324 14.32 -15.02 -8.83
C ALA A 324 15.29 -16.18 -9.09
N MET A 325 16.33 -16.35 -8.27
CA MET A 325 17.27 -17.48 -8.39
C MET A 325 16.56 -18.82 -8.28
N ARG A 326 15.64 -18.98 -7.34
CA ARG A 326 14.88 -20.22 -7.16
C ARG A 326 14.02 -20.55 -8.38
N GLU A 327 13.27 -19.58 -8.88
CA GLU A 327 12.37 -19.82 -10.02
C GLU A 327 13.16 -20.09 -11.29
N ILE A 328 14.25 -19.38 -11.55
CA ILE A 328 15.13 -19.66 -12.69
C ILE A 328 15.76 -21.06 -12.57
N ALA A 329 16.27 -21.44 -11.39
CA ALA A 329 16.84 -22.76 -11.19
C ALA A 329 15.82 -23.90 -11.44
N LYS A 330 14.56 -23.72 -11.07
CA LYS A 330 13.47 -24.65 -11.40
C LYS A 330 13.24 -24.75 -12.91
N VAL A 331 13.22 -23.62 -13.59
CA VAL A 331 13.04 -23.53 -15.05
C VAL A 331 14.19 -24.22 -15.80
N TYR A 332 15.41 -24.22 -15.23
CA TYR A 332 16.55 -24.99 -15.72
C TYR A 332 16.47 -26.49 -15.38
N GLY A 333 15.48 -26.91 -14.59
CA GLY A 333 15.23 -28.29 -14.25
C GLY A 333 16.08 -28.84 -13.09
N LEU A 334 16.66 -27.96 -12.26
CA LEU A 334 17.45 -28.39 -11.11
C LEU A 334 16.56 -28.99 -9.99
N PRO A 335 17.03 -30.01 -9.28
CA PRO A 335 16.32 -30.62 -8.16
C PRO A 335 16.18 -29.63 -6.98
N ALA A 336 15.04 -29.67 -6.26
CA ALA A 336 14.76 -28.80 -5.13
C ALA A 336 15.84 -28.81 -4.03
N ALA A 337 16.43 -29.99 -3.76
CA ALA A 337 17.50 -30.15 -2.79
C ALA A 337 18.80 -29.42 -3.19
N GLU A 338 19.14 -29.46 -4.48
CA GLU A 338 20.29 -28.73 -5.03
C GLU A 338 20.07 -27.24 -4.97
N ILE A 339 18.87 -26.79 -5.40
CA ILE A 339 18.45 -25.37 -5.32
C ILE A 339 18.58 -24.87 -3.88
N GLY A 340 18.05 -25.61 -2.91
CA GLY A 340 18.11 -25.22 -1.49
C GLY A 340 19.54 -25.04 -1.00
N LYS A 341 20.43 -26.02 -1.25
CA LYS A 341 21.84 -25.94 -0.85
C LYS A 341 22.57 -24.74 -1.47
N ALA A 342 22.38 -24.51 -2.76
CA ALA A 342 23.04 -23.40 -3.44
C ALA A 342 22.53 -22.02 -2.95
N LEU A 343 21.22 -21.87 -2.73
CA LEU A 343 20.64 -20.64 -2.19
C LEU A 343 21.10 -20.35 -0.76
N ASP A 344 21.27 -21.36 0.08
CA ASP A 344 21.76 -21.19 1.45
C ASP A 344 23.25 -20.82 1.45
N LEU A 345 24.04 -21.41 0.54
CA LEU A 345 25.45 -21.06 0.36
C LEU A 345 25.61 -19.61 -0.12
N LEU A 346 24.84 -19.21 -1.11
CA LEU A 346 24.81 -17.85 -1.64
C LEU A 346 24.40 -16.83 -0.56
N HIS A 347 23.34 -17.11 0.20
CA HIS A 347 22.87 -16.22 1.26
C HIS A 347 23.91 -15.99 2.37
N ARG A 348 24.69 -17.03 2.72
CA ARG A 348 25.67 -16.97 3.81
C ARG A 348 27.02 -16.40 3.39
N ARG A 349 27.40 -16.50 2.12
CA ARG A 349 28.78 -16.27 1.69
C ARG A 349 28.94 -15.30 0.50
N ALA A 350 27.87 -14.95 -0.22
CA ALA A 350 28.02 -14.07 -1.38
C ALA A 350 28.60 -12.69 -1.03
N ASP A 351 28.25 -12.15 0.14
CA ASP A 351 28.73 -10.85 0.61
C ASP A 351 30.24 -10.86 0.95
N PHE A 352 30.83 -12.05 1.12
CA PHE A 352 32.28 -12.21 1.42
C PHE A 352 33.10 -12.49 0.16
N VAL A 353 32.46 -12.54 -1.02
CA VAL A 353 33.19 -12.73 -2.27
C VAL A 353 33.69 -11.37 -2.76
N ASN A 354 35.01 -11.22 -2.85
CA ASN A 354 35.62 -10.04 -3.47
C ASN A 354 35.35 -10.06 -4.96
N VAL A 355 34.51 -9.15 -5.40
CA VAL A 355 34.18 -8.94 -6.80
C VAL A 355 34.83 -7.65 -7.27
N THR A 356 35.35 -7.63 -8.48
CA THR A 356 36.00 -6.45 -9.05
C THR A 356 35.02 -5.28 -9.09
N GLU A 357 35.39 -4.15 -8.52
CA GLU A 357 34.57 -2.95 -8.52
C GLU A 357 34.26 -2.48 -9.94
N GLY A 358 32.97 -2.24 -10.27
CA GLY A 358 32.53 -1.90 -11.63
C GLY A 358 32.32 -3.08 -12.58
N SER A 359 32.40 -4.33 -12.10
CA SER A 359 32.13 -5.51 -12.93
C SER A 359 30.68 -5.58 -13.42
N THR A 360 30.50 -6.13 -14.63
CA THR A 360 29.16 -6.37 -15.18
C THR A 360 28.44 -7.47 -14.37
N LEU A 361 27.10 -7.51 -14.43
CA LEU A 361 26.30 -8.56 -13.79
C LEU A 361 26.75 -9.98 -14.19
N GLN A 362 27.14 -10.16 -15.44
CA GLN A 362 27.63 -11.45 -15.96
C GLN A 362 29.00 -11.85 -15.36
N THR A 363 29.90 -10.88 -15.24
CA THR A 363 31.21 -11.07 -14.61
C THR A 363 31.04 -11.39 -13.15
N TRP A 364 30.22 -10.61 -12.43
CA TRP A 364 29.87 -10.82 -11.04
C TRP A 364 29.32 -12.25 -10.79
N ALA A 365 28.34 -12.68 -11.58
CA ALA A 365 27.76 -14.02 -11.46
C ALA A 365 28.81 -15.14 -11.62
N SER A 366 29.72 -14.95 -12.58
CA SER A 366 30.81 -15.92 -12.83
C SER A 366 31.82 -15.96 -11.70
N GLU A 367 32.21 -14.81 -11.15
CA GLU A 367 33.17 -14.70 -10.05
C GLU A 367 32.60 -15.28 -8.75
N VAL A 368 31.34 -14.96 -8.40
CA VAL A 368 30.66 -15.53 -7.24
C VAL A 368 30.56 -17.05 -7.36
N CYS A 369 30.15 -17.57 -8.50
CA CYS A 369 30.06 -19.04 -8.70
C CYS A 369 31.41 -19.71 -8.61
N ARG A 370 32.49 -19.10 -9.15
CA ARG A 370 33.83 -19.63 -9.04
C ARG A 370 34.29 -19.69 -7.58
N ALA A 371 34.14 -18.62 -6.84
CA ALA A 371 34.52 -18.55 -5.43
C ALA A 371 33.74 -19.53 -4.55
N LEU A 372 32.47 -19.75 -4.83
CA LEU A 372 31.60 -20.67 -4.09
C LEU A 372 31.55 -22.08 -4.67
N GLN A 373 32.36 -22.36 -5.71
CA GLN A 373 32.45 -23.68 -6.40
C GLN A 373 31.09 -24.18 -6.94
N LEU A 374 30.22 -23.26 -7.34
CA LEU A 374 28.95 -23.56 -7.99
C LEU A 374 29.19 -23.86 -9.47
N ARG A 375 28.82 -25.07 -9.90
CA ARG A 375 29.01 -25.54 -11.29
C ARG A 375 27.93 -25.00 -12.25
N PRO A 376 28.14 -25.04 -13.56
CA PRO A 376 27.06 -24.79 -14.51
C PRO A 376 25.81 -25.62 -14.19
N PRO A 377 24.60 -25.05 -14.31
CA PRO A 377 24.27 -23.77 -14.94
C PRO A 377 24.17 -22.53 -13.97
N TRP A 378 24.71 -22.60 -12.76
CA TRP A 378 24.58 -21.56 -11.74
C TRP A 378 25.06 -20.15 -12.19
N PRO A 379 26.17 -19.99 -12.93
CA PRO A 379 26.55 -18.66 -13.41
C PRO A 379 25.48 -18.01 -14.29
N ASP A 380 24.83 -18.79 -15.17
CA ASP A 380 23.74 -18.27 -16.01
C ASP A 380 22.46 -18.04 -15.19
N ILE A 381 22.16 -18.92 -14.22
CA ILE A 381 21.04 -18.72 -13.29
C ILE A 381 21.19 -17.41 -12.51
N LEU A 382 22.36 -17.09 -11.96
CA LEU A 382 22.60 -15.86 -11.23
C LEU A 382 22.47 -14.64 -12.14
N PHE A 383 23.06 -14.69 -13.34
CA PHE A 383 22.95 -13.63 -14.33
C PHE A 383 21.48 -13.37 -14.71
N ARG A 384 20.72 -14.40 -15.06
CA ARG A 384 19.31 -14.29 -15.43
C ARG A 384 18.44 -13.85 -14.25
N ALA A 385 18.71 -14.33 -13.05
CA ALA A 385 18.01 -13.92 -11.85
C ALA A 385 18.22 -12.43 -11.55
N GLY A 386 19.42 -11.91 -11.77
CA GLY A 386 19.70 -10.48 -11.68
C GLY A 386 18.92 -9.63 -12.69
N GLN A 387 18.75 -10.14 -13.92
CA GLN A 387 17.94 -9.46 -14.94
C GLN A 387 16.44 -9.44 -14.58
N LEU A 388 15.93 -10.49 -13.92
CA LEU A 388 14.52 -10.62 -13.57
C LEU A 388 14.19 -10.08 -12.16
N GLN A 389 15.18 -9.66 -11.40
CA GLN A 389 14.94 -9.04 -10.09
C GLN A 389 14.05 -7.79 -10.22
N GLY A 390 13.05 -7.68 -9.36
CA GLY A 390 12.10 -6.58 -9.37
C GLY A 390 10.95 -6.72 -10.37
N HIS A 391 10.99 -7.70 -11.29
CA HIS A 391 9.85 -7.95 -12.18
C HIS A 391 8.62 -8.40 -11.41
N PHE A 392 7.45 -7.95 -11.86
CA PHE A 392 6.16 -8.36 -11.31
C PHE A 392 5.98 -9.88 -11.39
N ARG A 393 5.49 -10.48 -10.30
CA ARG A 393 5.22 -11.90 -10.20
C ARG A 393 3.72 -12.21 -10.12
N HIS A 394 3.04 -11.68 -9.13
CA HIS A 394 1.59 -11.83 -8.95
C HIS A 394 1.05 -10.78 -7.98
N LEU A 395 -0.25 -10.58 -8.00
CA LEU A 395 -0.97 -9.85 -6.96
C LEU A 395 -1.25 -10.77 -5.78
N SER A 396 -1.23 -10.21 -4.58
CA SER A 396 -1.76 -10.82 -3.35
C SER A 396 -2.62 -9.81 -2.61
N LEU A 397 -3.34 -10.26 -1.59
CA LEU A 397 -4.13 -9.36 -0.75
C LEU A 397 -3.24 -8.51 0.15
N HIS A 398 -3.51 -7.21 0.24
CA HIS A 398 -3.01 -6.39 1.33
C HIS A 398 -3.58 -6.87 2.67
N PRO A 399 -2.80 -6.93 3.76
CA PRO A 399 -3.26 -7.52 5.02
C PRO A 399 -4.42 -6.78 5.67
N GLY A 400 -4.65 -5.50 5.37
CA GLY A 400 -5.66 -4.67 6.04
C GLY A 400 -6.45 -3.75 5.13
N GLY A 401 -5.86 -3.33 4.00
CA GLY A 401 -6.42 -2.25 3.18
C GLY A 401 -7.75 -2.60 2.52
N VAL A 402 -8.76 -1.80 2.80
CA VAL A 402 -10.06 -1.81 2.13
C VAL A 402 -10.29 -0.44 1.50
N VAL A 403 -10.74 -0.43 0.26
CA VAL A 403 -11.19 0.79 -0.43
C VAL A 403 -12.71 0.78 -0.47
N LEU A 404 -13.30 1.91 -0.08
CA LEU A 404 -14.73 2.17 -0.17
C LEU A 404 -14.96 3.39 -1.07
N VAL A 405 -15.89 3.29 -2.02
CA VAL A 405 -16.18 4.36 -2.97
C VAL A 405 -17.67 4.72 -2.95
N PRO A 406 -18.05 5.93 -3.41
CA PRO A 406 -19.43 6.41 -3.33
C PRO A 406 -20.38 5.70 -4.32
N ASP A 407 -19.85 5.13 -5.40
CA ASP A 407 -20.62 4.50 -6.47
C ASP A 407 -19.99 3.14 -6.88
N GLU A 408 -19.82 2.86 -8.17
CA GLU A 408 -19.28 1.59 -8.66
C GLU A 408 -17.74 1.61 -8.70
N ILE A 409 -17.07 0.78 -7.88
CA ILE A 409 -15.60 0.71 -7.80
C ILE A 409 -14.94 0.36 -9.14
N ARG A 410 -15.62 -0.44 -9.97
CA ARG A 410 -15.16 -0.82 -11.32
C ARG A 410 -15.14 0.33 -12.32
N ARG A 411 -15.64 1.51 -11.91
CA ARG A 411 -15.49 2.76 -12.66
C ARG A 411 -14.10 3.36 -12.49
N TYR A 412 -13.47 3.13 -11.35
CA TYR A 412 -12.20 3.73 -10.95
C TYR A 412 -11.01 2.81 -11.21
N VAL A 413 -11.19 1.51 -10.99
CA VAL A 413 -10.10 0.53 -11.00
C VAL A 413 -10.63 -0.86 -11.39
N PRO A 414 -9.83 -1.69 -12.11
CA PRO A 414 -10.19 -3.08 -12.35
C PRO A 414 -10.22 -3.87 -11.04
N VAL A 415 -11.20 -4.77 -10.94
CA VAL A 415 -11.41 -5.66 -9.79
C VAL A 415 -11.30 -7.11 -10.23
N GLU A 416 -10.71 -7.95 -9.39
CA GLU A 416 -10.70 -9.41 -9.55
C GLU A 416 -11.17 -10.09 -8.26
N THR A 417 -11.54 -11.36 -8.36
CA THR A 417 -11.90 -12.16 -7.19
C THR A 417 -10.65 -12.89 -6.68
N SER A 418 -10.30 -12.68 -5.41
CA SER A 418 -9.19 -13.38 -4.76
C SER A 418 -9.51 -14.88 -4.55
N ALA A 419 -8.48 -15.67 -4.24
CA ALA A 419 -8.64 -17.09 -3.89
C ALA A 419 -9.55 -17.31 -2.66
N SER A 420 -9.66 -16.31 -1.79
CA SER A 420 -10.56 -16.32 -0.61
C SER A 420 -11.97 -15.77 -0.90
N GLY A 421 -12.29 -15.44 -2.15
CA GLY A 421 -13.61 -14.97 -2.57
C GLY A 421 -13.85 -13.46 -2.41
N TRP A 422 -12.87 -12.69 -1.91
CA TRP A 422 -13.00 -11.24 -1.77
C TRP A 422 -12.74 -10.50 -3.08
N PRO A 423 -13.50 -9.43 -3.40
CA PRO A 423 -13.17 -8.52 -4.48
C PRO A 423 -11.88 -7.76 -4.13
N VAL A 424 -10.96 -7.66 -5.10
CA VAL A 424 -9.64 -7.05 -4.95
C VAL A 424 -9.40 -6.09 -6.10
N ILE A 425 -9.01 -4.87 -5.83
CA ILE A 425 -8.54 -3.94 -6.86
C ILE A 425 -7.17 -4.40 -7.38
N GLN A 426 -6.90 -4.21 -8.68
CA GLN A 426 -5.61 -4.60 -9.28
C GLN A 426 -4.46 -3.62 -9.00
N TRP A 427 -4.66 -2.68 -8.09
CA TRP A 427 -3.65 -1.71 -7.65
C TRP A 427 -3.17 -2.02 -6.25
N GLU A 428 -1.89 -1.78 -6.03
CA GLU A 428 -1.32 -1.76 -4.69
C GLU A 428 -1.59 -0.40 -4.02
N LYS A 429 -1.19 -0.27 -2.73
CA LYS A 429 -1.57 0.88 -1.89
C LYS A 429 -1.16 2.24 -2.48
N ASP A 430 0.11 2.37 -2.94
CA ASP A 430 0.62 3.66 -3.42
C ASP A 430 -0.08 4.07 -4.72
N GLN A 431 -0.35 3.12 -5.62
CA GLN A 431 -1.13 3.35 -6.84
C GLN A 431 -2.58 3.73 -6.55
N ALA A 432 -3.20 3.11 -5.55
CA ALA A 432 -4.56 3.43 -5.14
C ALA A 432 -4.64 4.85 -4.55
N GLU A 433 -3.67 5.24 -3.73
CA GLU A 433 -3.55 6.57 -3.14
C GLU A 433 -3.26 7.63 -4.22
N ASP A 434 -2.33 7.37 -5.15
CA ASP A 434 -2.01 8.24 -6.29
C ASP A 434 -3.23 8.49 -7.20
N ALA A 435 -4.11 7.50 -7.30
CA ALA A 435 -5.37 7.61 -8.04
C ALA A 435 -6.52 8.24 -7.23
N GLY A 436 -6.26 8.71 -6.03
CA GLY A 436 -7.23 9.39 -5.18
C GLY A 436 -8.18 8.46 -4.41
N LEU A 437 -7.98 7.14 -4.44
CA LEU A 437 -8.78 6.20 -3.66
C LEU A 437 -8.35 6.22 -2.18
N VAL A 438 -9.31 6.37 -1.29
CA VAL A 438 -9.05 6.37 0.15
C VAL A 438 -9.05 4.95 0.69
N LYS A 439 -7.93 4.56 1.28
CA LYS A 439 -7.73 3.27 1.93
C LYS A 439 -8.08 3.38 3.43
N ILE A 440 -8.76 2.36 3.95
CA ILE A 440 -8.99 2.15 5.39
C ILE A 440 -8.28 0.87 5.77
N ASP A 441 -7.34 0.93 6.71
CA ASP A 441 -6.62 -0.26 7.15
C ASP A 441 -7.32 -0.94 8.35
N LEU A 442 -7.94 -2.08 8.10
CA LEU A 442 -8.58 -2.93 9.09
C LEU A 442 -7.64 -4.11 9.41
N LEU A 443 -6.88 -4.01 10.49
CA LEU A 443 -5.78 -4.92 10.80
C LEU A 443 -6.12 -5.88 11.94
N GLY A 444 -5.58 -7.09 11.89
CA GLY A 444 -5.71 -8.06 12.97
C GLY A 444 -4.57 -7.95 13.98
N ASN A 445 -4.88 -7.79 15.26
CA ASN A 445 -3.91 -7.68 16.35
C ASN A 445 -4.15 -8.78 17.40
N ARG A 446 -3.14 -9.62 17.64
CA ARG A 446 -3.22 -10.71 18.62
C ARG A 446 -3.34 -10.19 20.04
N SER A 447 -2.71 -9.06 20.37
CA SER A 447 -2.72 -8.53 21.73
C SER A 447 -4.09 -8.02 22.14
N LEU A 448 -4.87 -7.48 21.21
CA LEU A 448 -6.27 -7.11 21.49
C LEU A 448 -7.13 -8.35 21.83
N ALA A 449 -6.90 -9.47 21.15
CA ALA A 449 -7.57 -10.72 21.50
C ALA A 449 -7.14 -11.21 22.90
N VAL A 450 -5.86 -11.10 23.25
CA VAL A 450 -5.37 -11.44 24.60
C VAL A 450 -6.03 -10.55 25.67
N ILE A 451 -6.14 -9.24 25.43
CA ILE A 451 -6.82 -8.31 26.34
C ILE A 451 -8.29 -8.71 26.50
N ARG A 452 -9.01 -8.94 25.40
CA ARG A 452 -10.41 -9.41 25.43
C ARG A 452 -10.57 -10.66 26.28
N ASP A 453 -9.75 -11.68 26.01
CA ASP A 453 -9.84 -12.97 26.69
C ASP A 453 -9.48 -12.84 28.18
N ALA A 454 -8.50 -11.97 28.51
CA ALA A 454 -8.15 -11.66 29.90
C ALA A 454 -9.31 -10.97 30.64
N LEU A 455 -9.98 -9.99 30.00
CA LEU A 455 -11.13 -9.31 30.58
C LEU A 455 -12.32 -10.29 30.83
N VAL A 456 -12.56 -11.21 29.89
CA VAL A 456 -13.55 -12.26 30.02
C VAL A 456 -13.19 -13.19 31.18
N ALA A 457 -11.93 -13.61 31.30
CA ALA A 457 -11.45 -14.45 32.39
C ALA A 457 -11.55 -13.76 33.76
N VAL A 458 -11.24 -12.46 33.86
CA VAL A 458 -11.41 -11.66 35.07
C VAL A 458 -12.87 -11.64 35.48
N HIS A 459 -13.77 -11.36 34.53
CA HIS A 459 -15.21 -11.37 34.83
C HIS A 459 -15.69 -12.75 35.32
N HIS A 460 -15.31 -13.82 34.64
CA HIS A 460 -15.69 -15.19 35.01
C HIS A 460 -15.18 -15.59 36.41
N ASN A 461 -13.92 -15.24 36.72
CA ASN A 461 -13.28 -15.69 37.97
C ASN A 461 -13.62 -14.82 39.18
N THR A 462 -13.95 -13.55 38.99
CA THR A 462 -14.09 -12.56 40.06
C THR A 462 -15.46 -11.88 40.11
N GLY A 463 -16.30 -12.05 39.07
CA GLY A 463 -17.53 -11.29 38.88
C GLY A 463 -17.34 -9.82 38.53
N ARG A 464 -16.09 -9.33 38.47
CA ARG A 464 -15.79 -7.93 38.15
C ARG A 464 -15.89 -7.69 36.65
N LEU A 465 -16.78 -6.77 36.25
CA LEU A 465 -16.84 -6.27 34.86
C LEU A 465 -15.91 -5.06 34.71
N ILE A 466 -15.02 -5.11 33.77
CA ILE A 466 -14.11 -4.00 33.38
C ILE A 466 -14.58 -3.46 32.03
N ASP A 467 -14.93 -2.18 32.01
CA ASP A 467 -15.25 -1.48 30.76
C ASP A 467 -13.94 -1.13 30.04
N TYR A 468 -13.74 -1.70 28.85
CA TYR A 468 -12.53 -1.49 28.04
C TYR A 468 -12.34 -0.03 27.60
N GLU A 469 -13.43 0.71 27.37
CA GLU A 469 -13.36 2.10 26.90
C GLU A 469 -12.97 3.07 28.03
N LEU A 470 -13.34 2.76 29.26
CA LEU A 470 -13.15 3.63 30.43
C LEU A 470 -12.02 3.16 31.36
N TRP A 471 -11.49 1.98 31.12
CA TRP A 471 -10.44 1.40 31.97
C TRP A 471 -9.10 2.14 31.80
N ASP A 472 -8.54 2.61 32.90
CA ASP A 472 -7.20 3.17 32.95
C ASP A 472 -6.23 2.22 33.70
N PRO A 473 -5.43 1.40 32.99
CA PRO A 473 -4.46 0.50 33.62
C PRO A 473 -3.16 1.18 34.05
N ILE A 474 -2.93 2.44 33.70
CA ILE A 474 -1.65 3.15 33.92
C ILE A 474 -1.38 3.33 35.42
N SER A 475 -2.41 3.52 36.22
CA SER A 475 -2.31 3.80 37.65
C SER A 475 -2.06 2.57 38.52
N ASP A 476 -2.08 1.34 37.97
CA ASP A 476 -1.90 0.12 38.77
C ASP A 476 -0.45 -0.04 39.29
N PRO A 477 -0.25 0.00 40.64
CA PRO A 477 1.10 -0.01 41.22
C PRO A 477 1.84 -1.34 41.02
N VAL A 478 1.11 -2.46 40.90
CA VAL A 478 1.71 -3.79 40.69
C VAL A 478 2.28 -3.88 39.27
N THR A 479 1.53 -3.42 38.28
CA THR A 479 1.98 -3.34 36.89
C THR A 479 3.16 -2.38 36.74
N GLN A 480 3.11 -1.21 37.39
CA GLN A 480 4.23 -0.25 37.39
C GLN A 480 5.50 -0.87 37.95
N GLU A 481 5.42 -1.62 39.06
CA GLU A 481 6.61 -2.26 39.64
C GLU A 481 7.17 -3.39 38.76
N LEU A 482 6.31 -4.14 38.09
CA LEU A 482 6.72 -5.15 37.11
C LEU A 482 7.49 -4.50 35.94
N ILE A 483 7.01 -3.37 35.44
CA ILE A 483 7.71 -2.59 34.38
C ILE A 483 9.05 -2.08 34.89
N ARG A 484 9.13 -1.52 36.11
CA ARG A 484 10.38 -1.02 36.71
C ARG A 484 11.44 -2.12 36.82
N ARG A 485 11.05 -3.34 37.10
CA ARG A 485 11.97 -4.50 37.17
C ARG A 485 12.35 -5.07 35.81
N GLY A 486 11.67 -4.66 34.73
CA GLY A 486 11.83 -5.23 33.41
C GLY A 486 11.31 -6.68 33.30
N ASP A 487 10.37 -7.07 34.17
CA ASP A 487 9.77 -8.40 34.19
C ASP A 487 8.59 -8.49 33.22
N THR A 488 8.85 -8.09 31.97
CA THR A 488 7.83 -7.93 30.92
C THR A 488 7.84 -9.08 29.90
N MET A 489 8.32 -10.26 30.29
CA MET A 489 8.26 -11.46 29.44
C MET A 489 6.78 -11.83 29.19
N GLY A 490 6.43 -12.11 27.92
CA GLY A 490 5.06 -12.40 27.52
C GLY A 490 4.18 -11.15 27.33
N CYS A 491 4.70 -9.94 27.62
CA CYS A 491 3.99 -8.70 27.36
C CYS A 491 4.32 -8.19 25.95
N PHE A 492 3.30 -8.10 25.11
CA PHE A 492 3.47 -7.63 23.72
C PHE A 492 4.27 -6.34 23.63
N TYR A 493 5.13 -6.26 22.62
CA TYR A 493 5.98 -5.13 22.27
C TYR A 493 7.13 -4.82 23.26
N VAL A 494 7.03 -5.18 24.53
CA VAL A 494 8.02 -4.85 25.57
C VAL A 494 8.75 -6.07 26.16
N GLU A 495 8.57 -7.25 25.58
CA GLU A 495 9.19 -8.51 26.01
C GLU A 495 10.61 -8.75 25.47
N SER A 496 11.10 -7.92 24.53
CA SER A 496 12.41 -8.15 23.92
C SER A 496 13.52 -8.03 24.96
N PRO A 497 14.62 -8.83 24.84
CA PRO A 497 15.75 -8.73 25.76
C PRO A 497 16.31 -7.30 25.86
N ALA A 498 16.35 -6.56 24.74
CA ALA A 498 16.82 -5.17 24.70
C ALA A 498 15.91 -4.25 25.53
N THR A 499 14.60 -4.34 25.36
CA THR A 499 13.63 -3.53 26.13
C THR A 499 13.72 -3.83 27.62
N ARG A 500 13.70 -5.09 27.98
CA ARG A 500 13.79 -5.54 29.38
C ARG A 500 15.09 -5.09 30.05
N LEU A 501 16.22 -5.19 29.32
CA LEU A 501 17.51 -4.72 29.84
C LEU A 501 17.54 -3.20 30.02
N LEU A 502 16.99 -2.45 29.07
CA LEU A 502 16.97 -0.98 29.15
C LEU A 502 16.05 -0.50 30.29
N LEU A 503 14.86 -1.10 30.46
CA LEU A 503 13.99 -0.84 31.61
C LEU A 503 14.71 -1.12 32.93
N LYS A 504 15.37 -2.27 33.05
CA LYS A 504 16.14 -2.62 34.24
C LYS A 504 17.25 -1.62 34.53
N LYS A 505 18.06 -1.25 33.52
CA LYS A 505 19.12 -0.23 33.67
C LYS A 505 18.52 1.11 34.14
N LEU A 506 17.44 1.55 33.52
CA LEU A 506 16.79 2.81 33.82
C LEU A 506 16.34 2.88 35.28
N TRP A 507 15.60 1.88 35.75
CA TRP A 507 14.97 1.94 37.07
C TRP A 507 15.84 1.47 38.25
N THR A 508 16.77 0.54 38.04
CA THR A 508 17.60 -0.01 39.11
C THR A 508 18.57 1.03 39.66
N THR A 509 19.14 1.86 38.78
CA THR A 509 20.16 2.85 39.13
C THR A 509 19.64 4.28 39.22
N MET A 510 18.33 4.47 39.03
CA MET A 510 17.69 5.80 39.14
C MET A 510 17.68 6.28 40.61
N PRO A 511 18.15 7.52 40.89
CA PRO A 511 18.09 8.09 42.22
C PRO A 511 16.65 8.12 42.79
N GLN A 512 16.50 7.79 44.08
CA GLN A 512 15.18 7.65 44.73
C GLN A 512 14.34 8.92 44.61
N ALA A 513 14.94 10.10 44.75
CA ALA A 513 14.23 11.37 44.59
C ALA A 513 13.62 11.57 43.21
N ARG A 514 14.28 11.08 42.14
CA ARG A 514 13.75 11.12 40.76
C ARG A 514 12.75 10.01 40.52
N ARG A 515 13.03 8.80 41.01
CA ARG A 515 12.16 7.64 40.90
C ARG A 515 10.76 7.89 41.47
N ALA A 516 10.65 8.67 42.53
CA ALA A 516 9.39 9.01 43.19
C ALA A 516 8.47 9.90 42.33
N HIS A 517 9.03 10.66 41.41
CA HIS A 517 8.31 11.61 40.54
C HIS A 517 8.24 11.15 39.05
N ALA A 518 8.91 10.05 38.73
CA ALA A 518 8.97 9.55 37.36
C ALA A 518 7.70 8.78 36.97
N ASP A 519 7.05 9.21 35.91
CA ASP A 519 5.93 8.50 35.31
C ASP A 519 6.41 7.24 34.59
N VAL A 520 5.96 6.07 35.07
CA VAL A 520 6.40 4.76 34.55
C VAL A 520 5.93 4.55 33.12
N PHE A 521 4.72 5.01 32.79
CA PHE A 521 4.17 4.86 31.46
C PHE A 521 4.92 5.74 30.43
N GLU A 522 5.16 7.00 30.75
CA GLU A 522 5.93 7.90 29.87
C GLU A 522 7.34 7.36 29.61
N TYR A 523 8.04 6.89 30.64
CA TYR A 523 9.35 6.25 30.46
C TYR A 523 9.28 4.97 29.63
N LEU A 524 8.21 4.16 29.77
CA LEU A 524 8.00 2.98 28.93
C LEU A 524 7.82 3.38 27.45
N VAL A 525 7.06 4.44 27.17
CA VAL A 525 6.86 4.97 25.82
C VAL A 525 8.19 5.45 25.23
N VAL A 526 8.99 6.20 25.97
CA VAL A 526 10.33 6.63 25.53
C VAL A 526 11.23 5.43 25.24
N VAL A 527 11.31 4.47 26.18
CA VAL A 527 12.12 3.24 26.02
C VAL A 527 11.72 2.48 24.76
N SER A 528 10.41 2.31 24.53
CA SER A 528 9.90 1.62 23.33
C SER A 528 10.24 2.35 22.04
N SER A 529 10.38 3.67 22.08
CA SER A 529 10.68 4.53 20.94
C SER A 529 12.17 4.61 20.62
N ILE A 530 13.03 4.55 21.64
CA ILE A 530 14.50 4.59 21.49
C ILE A 530 15.07 3.26 20.98
N ILE A 531 14.47 2.11 21.32
CA ILE A 531 14.93 0.80 20.88
C ILE A 531 14.58 0.60 19.39
N ARG A 532 15.25 1.35 18.53
CA ARG A 532 15.19 1.25 17.06
C ARG A 532 16.61 1.38 16.51
N PRO A 533 16.94 0.76 15.37
CA PRO A 533 18.31 0.76 14.83
C PRO A 533 18.95 2.16 14.78
N ALA A 534 18.20 3.16 14.34
CA ALA A 534 18.69 4.54 14.20
C ALA A 534 18.80 5.31 15.53
N ALA A 535 17.99 4.98 16.54
CA ALA A 535 17.90 5.71 17.80
C ALA A 535 18.63 5.04 18.97
N ASN A 536 18.99 3.77 18.82
CA ASN A 536 19.60 2.96 19.90
C ASN A 536 20.92 3.54 20.44
N VAL A 537 21.63 4.34 19.65
CA VAL A 537 22.86 5.06 20.08
C VAL A 537 22.60 6.05 21.22
N TYR A 538 21.38 6.53 21.38
CA TYR A 538 20.98 7.47 22.44
C TYR A 538 20.44 6.79 23.71
N ALA A 539 20.33 5.45 23.74
CA ALA A 539 19.73 4.73 24.86
C ALA A 539 20.52 4.94 26.18
N ASP A 540 21.84 4.85 26.13
CA ASP A 540 22.69 5.09 27.33
C ASP A 540 22.69 6.56 27.73
N ASP A 541 22.63 7.49 26.78
CA ASP A 541 22.49 8.92 27.06
C ASP A 541 21.17 9.23 27.75
N PHE A 542 20.08 8.63 27.28
CA PHE A 542 18.76 8.77 27.90
C PHE A 542 18.81 8.32 29.39
N VAL A 543 19.35 7.13 29.65
CA VAL A 543 19.50 6.62 31.02
C VAL A 543 20.30 7.56 31.88
N ARG A 544 21.47 8.03 31.41
CA ARG A 544 22.31 8.97 32.19
C ARG A 544 21.59 10.29 32.50
N ARG A 545 20.95 10.88 31.51
CA ARG A 545 20.23 12.15 31.65
C ARG A 545 18.99 12.03 32.54
N SER A 546 18.25 10.94 32.44
CA SER A 546 17.13 10.65 33.34
C SER A 546 17.55 10.49 34.80
N HIS A 547 18.79 10.06 35.06
CA HIS A 547 19.39 9.98 36.39
C HIS A 547 19.93 11.32 36.90
N GLY A 548 19.88 12.39 36.09
CA GLY A 548 20.30 13.74 36.46
C GLY A 548 21.70 14.11 36.04
N HIS A 549 22.37 13.30 35.23
CA HIS A 549 23.64 13.72 34.67
C HIS A 549 23.45 14.93 33.74
N PRO A 550 24.32 15.96 33.89
CA PRO A 550 24.23 17.15 33.06
C PRO A 550 24.51 16.81 31.59
N TYR A 551 23.83 17.50 30.72
CA TYR A 551 24.06 17.46 29.27
C TYR A 551 24.12 18.88 28.69
N ARG A 552 24.78 19.03 27.57
CA ARG A 552 24.92 20.34 26.92
C ARG A 552 23.56 20.78 26.35
N SER A 553 23.09 21.91 26.84
CA SER A 553 21.99 22.64 26.19
C SER A 553 22.48 23.27 24.89
N TRP A 554 21.73 23.11 23.84
CA TRP A 554 22.00 23.76 22.56
C TRP A 554 21.26 25.08 22.41
N HIS A 555 20.04 25.16 22.98
CA HIS A 555 19.21 26.35 22.94
C HIS A 555 18.07 26.23 23.97
N PRO A 556 17.68 27.28 24.70
CA PRO A 556 16.60 27.24 25.72
C PRO A 556 15.29 26.67 25.20
N LEU A 557 14.94 26.95 23.94
CA LEU A 557 13.75 26.39 23.31
C LEU A 557 13.81 24.86 23.22
N LEU A 558 14.98 24.28 22.95
CA LEU A 558 15.12 22.81 22.87
C LEU A 558 15.01 22.20 24.26
N ASP A 559 15.49 22.90 25.31
CA ASP A 559 15.35 22.44 26.68
C ASP A 559 13.90 22.41 27.12
N GLU A 560 13.10 23.40 26.70
CA GLU A 560 11.67 23.45 26.97
C GLU A 560 10.91 22.35 26.18
N VAL A 561 11.13 22.26 24.87
CA VAL A 561 10.40 21.33 23.99
C VAL A 561 10.74 19.87 24.29
N LEU A 562 12.01 19.59 24.63
CA LEU A 562 12.52 18.22 24.85
C LEU A 562 12.71 17.89 26.34
N ALA A 563 12.05 18.63 27.25
CA ALA A 563 12.19 18.42 28.70
C ALA A 563 11.80 16.97 29.11
N GLU A 564 10.71 16.44 28.59
CA GLU A 564 10.19 15.10 28.88
C GLU A 564 11.15 13.98 28.41
N THR A 565 11.88 14.22 27.35
CA THR A 565 12.83 13.27 26.76
C THR A 565 14.29 13.59 27.09
N HIS A 566 14.52 14.44 28.09
CA HIS A 566 15.85 14.86 28.56
C HIS A 566 16.77 15.38 27.44
N GLY A 567 16.21 16.19 26.53
CA GLY A 567 16.97 16.80 25.44
C GLY A 567 17.28 15.86 24.26
N ILE A 568 16.57 14.77 24.14
CA ILE A 568 16.69 13.82 23.01
C ILE A 568 15.42 13.89 22.17
N MET A 569 15.55 14.09 20.85
CA MET A 569 14.41 13.99 19.93
C MET A 569 14.03 12.52 19.74
N VAL A 570 12.94 12.11 20.36
CA VAL A 570 12.44 10.72 20.36
C VAL A 570 11.22 10.58 19.45
N TYR A 571 10.36 11.60 19.44
CA TYR A 571 9.06 11.58 18.76
C TYR A 571 9.07 12.41 17.48
N GLN A 572 8.18 12.09 16.56
CA GLN A 572 7.97 12.94 15.37
C GLN A 572 7.43 14.32 15.76
N GLU A 573 6.64 14.39 16.82
CA GLU A 573 6.13 15.63 17.40
C GLU A 573 7.26 16.53 17.89
N ASP A 574 8.35 15.97 18.42
CA ASP A 574 9.52 16.75 18.85
C ASP A 574 10.13 17.50 17.66
N VAL A 575 10.26 16.83 16.51
CA VAL A 575 10.76 17.45 15.28
C VAL A 575 9.85 18.61 14.84
N MET A 576 8.52 18.42 14.90
CA MET A 576 7.54 19.46 14.53
C MET A 576 7.61 20.65 15.50
N LYS A 577 7.65 20.41 16.81
CA LYS A 577 7.74 21.44 17.85
C LYS A 577 9.04 22.24 17.71
N VAL A 578 10.17 21.56 17.52
CA VAL A 578 11.48 22.18 17.31
C VAL A 578 11.51 23.01 16.04
N ALA A 579 11.04 22.46 14.92
CA ALA A 579 11.00 23.19 13.64
C ALA A 579 10.08 24.42 13.71
N GLY A 580 8.90 24.29 14.34
CA GLY A 580 7.95 25.38 14.55
C GLY A 580 8.52 26.49 15.45
N GLY A 581 9.18 26.12 16.54
CA GLY A 581 9.85 27.05 17.46
C GLY A 581 11.01 27.78 16.79
N LEU A 582 11.89 27.08 16.10
CA LEU A 582 12.99 27.69 15.35
C LEU A 582 12.48 28.60 14.22
N GLY A 583 11.41 28.22 13.54
CA GLY A 583 10.76 29.03 12.50
C GLY A 583 10.22 30.35 13.06
N ARG A 584 9.65 30.37 14.26
CA ARG A 584 9.23 31.61 14.95
C ARG A 584 10.42 32.51 15.25
N ILE A 585 11.52 31.98 15.78
CA ILE A 585 12.75 32.72 16.07
C ILE A 585 13.32 33.36 14.79
N LEU A 586 13.40 32.62 13.69
CA LEU A 586 13.91 33.12 12.42
C LEU A 586 13.00 34.23 11.83
N ARG A 587 11.68 34.14 11.97
CA ARG A 587 10.72 35.18 11.54
C ARG A 587 10.83 36.45 12.41
N THR A 588 11.03 36.29 13.72
CA THR A 588 11.19 37.43 14.63
C THR A 588 12.50 38.18 14.34
N ARG A 589 13.62 37.46 14.11
CA ARG A 589 14.90 38.06 13.73
C ARG A 589 14.84 38.79 12.39
N ARG A 590 14.09 38.28 11.39
CA ARG A 590 13.87 39.01 10.12
C ARG A 590 13.04 40.28 10.29
N ARG A 591 12.07 40.30 11.22
CA ARG A 591 11.26 41.51 11.50
C ARG A 591 12.00 42.56 12.35
N SER A 592 12.99 42.17 13.14
CA SER A 592 13.83 43.10 13.91
C SER A 592 15.04 43.61 13.12
N ALA A 593 15.33 43.03 11.95
CA ALA A 593 16.42 43.46 11.06
C ALA A 593 15.93 44.24 9.82
N ALA A 594 14.59 44.38 9.67
CA ALA A 594 13.91 45.27 8.73
C ALA A 594 13.29 46.43 9.49
#